data_81611dc44d8ea43125b1c2c830bbe33a
#
_entry.id   81611dc44d8ea43125b1c2c830bbe33a
#
_cell.length_a   1.000
_cell.length_b   1.000
_cell.length_c   1.000
_cell.angle_alpha   90.00
_cell.angle_beta   90.00
_cell.angle_gamma   90.00
#
_symmetry.space_group_name_H-M   'P 1'
#
loop_
_entity.id
_entity.type
_entity.pdbx_description
1 polymer ?
#
loop_
_entity_poly.entity_id
_entity_poly.type
_entity_poly.pdbx_seq_one_letter_code
_entity_poly.pdbx_strand_id
1 'polypeptide(L)'
;MQFGMPTLVEYHTLEENIALCGSLKLSFIELNMNFPEYRAESLKNPETLIKAAEKAGIFYTIHLDENFNIADFNPLVSEAYLETLRRTILAAKKLLCLRDRFGDVSQPLTLNMHMNHGVHITLPGKKVWMFERDHDAYQKAFAVFRQKCEDWIGGADLKLVIENTDGFPEYERKTIEYLLESPCFGLTWDIGHSKAAGEKDVPFILEHQDSLCHFHIHDGTEDPPRNHLALGDGEIDLKERLRLAERRNARCVLETKTSAALERSAAYLREMGFSYAKTAAAFLQPLSVC
;
A
#
# COMPACT_ATOMS: atom_id res chain seq x y z
N MET A 1 -9.30 -2.41 12.99
CA MET A 1 -8.46 -3.02 11.92
C MET A 1 -9.35 -3.63 10.86
N GLN A 2 -9.05 -3.45 9.57
CA GLN A 2 -9.79 -4.01 8.44
C GLN A 2 -8.84 -4.82 7.56
N PHE A 3 -9.34 -5.92 6.97
CA PHE A 3 -8.57 -6.75 6.06
C PHE A 3 -9.07 -6.60 4.62
N GLY A 4 -8.15 -6.57 3.70
CA GLY A 4 -8.35 -6.52 2.26
C GLY A 4 -7.47 -7.51 1.51
N MET A 5 -7.53 -7.44 0.20
CA MET A 5 -6.71 -8.24 -0.71
C MET A 5 -6.17 -7.38 -1.85
N PRO A 6 -5.05 -7.74 -2.47
CA PRO A 6 -4.63 -7.10 -3.71
C PRO A 6 -5.50 -7.58 -4.87
N THR A 7 -5.48 -6.87 -5.98
CA THR A 7 -5.92 -7.43 -7.25
C THR A 7 -4.98 -8.56 -7.67
N LEU A 8 -5.53 -9.70 -8.09
CA LEU A 8 -4.76 -10.90 -8.42
C LEU A 8 -4.54 -11.04 -9.92
N VAL A 9 -3.32 -11.43 -10.30
CA VAL A 9 -2.96 -11.69 -11.71
C VAL A 9 -3.70 -12.89 -12.32
N GLU A 10 -4.24 -13.78 -11.48
CA GLU A 10 -5.05 -14.94 -11.91
C GLU A 10 -6.42 -14.51 -12.46
N TYR A 11 -6.86 -13.28 -12.17
CA TYR A 11 -8.16 -12.75 -12.57
C TYR A 11 -8.00 -11.66 -13.62
N HIS A 12 -8.91 -11.68 -14.60
CA HIS A 12 -8.88 -10.75 -15.72
C HIS A 12 -9.91 -9.62 -15.57
N THR A 13 -10.80 -9.73 -14.57
CA THR A 13 -11.88 -8.76 -14.37
C THR A 13 -11.93 -8.29 -12.92
N LEU A 14 -12.46 -7.10 -12.71
CA LEU A 14 -12.73 -6.58 -11.39
C LEU A 14 -13.79 -7.41 -10.66
N GLU A 15 -14.78 -7.90 -11.37
CA GLU A 15 -15.87 -8.70 -10.85
C GLU A 15 -15.38 -10.01 -10.22
N GLU A 16 -14.38 -10.66 -10.80
CA GLU A 16 -13.75 -11.87 -10.25
C GLU A 16 -13.03 -11.55 -8.93
N ASN A 17 -12.26 -10.46 -8.89
CA ASN A 17 -11.63 -9.99 -7.66
C ASN A 17 -12.66 -9.64 -6.58
N ILE A 18 -13.75 -8.97 -6.93
CA ILE A 18 -14.84 -8.62 -6.01
C ILE A 18 -15.53 -9.89 -5.49
N ALA A 19 -15.77 -10.86 -6.34
CA ALA A 19 -16.40 -12.12 -5.93
C ALA A 19 -15.54 -12.86 -4.90
N LEU A 20 -14.22 -12.93 -5.09
CA LEU A 20 -13.30 -13.51 -4.13
C LEU A 20 -13.26 -12.70 -2.83
N CYS A 21 -13.11 -11.38 -2.89
CA CYS A 21 -13.13 -10.48 -1.74
C CYS A 21 -14.39 -10.71 -0.89
N GLY A 22 -15.56 -10.81 -1.55
CA GLY A 22 -16.83 -11.07 -0.89
C GLY A 22 -16.92 -12.47 -0.27
N SER A 23 -16.45 -13.52 -0.96
CA SER A 23 -16.45 -14.89 -0.44
C SER A 23 -15.59 -15.03 0.81
N LEU A 24 -14.48 -14.31 0.86
CA LEU A 24 -13.55 -14.27 2.00
C LEU A 24 -14.01 -13.30 3.10
N LYS A 25 -15.08 -12.51 2.86
CA LYS A 25 -15.59 -11.48 3.77
C LYS A 25 -14.60 -10.35 4.05
N LEU A 26 -13.69 -10.07 3.12
CA LEU A 26 -12.76 -8.97 3.20
C LEU A 26 -13.47 -7.64 2.95
N SER A 27 -12.92 -6.55 3.46
CA SER A 27 -13.56 -5.23 3.47
C SER A 27 -13.18 -4.36 2.26
N PHE A 28 -12.02 -4.61 1.64
CA PHE A 28 -11.51 -3.78 0.56
C PHE A 28 -10.61 -4.55 -0.41
N ILE A 29 -10.39 -3.95 -1.57
CA ILE A 29 -9.42 -4.42 -2.57
C ILE A 29 -8.40 -3.31 -2.78
N GLU A 30 -7.13 -3.65 -2.76
CA GLU A 30 -6.04 -2.79 -3.18
C GLU A 30 -5.83 -2.93 -4.69
N LEU A 31 -6.12 -1.85 -5.41
CA LEU A 31 -5.97 -1.78 -6.85
C LEU A 31 -4.49 -1.60 -7.21
N ASN A 32 -3.89 -2.57 -7.89
CA ASN A 32 -2.49 -2.53 -8.27
C ASN A 32 -2.30 -1.87 -9.65
N MET A 33 -1.65 -0.71 -9.68
CA MET A 33 -1.43 0.07 -10.90
C MET A 33 -0.42 -0.54 -11.89
N ASN A 34 0.22 -1.67 -11.54
CA ASN A 34 0.98 -2.46 -12.53
C ASN A 34 0.05 -3.08 -13.58
N PHE A 35 -1.24 -3.29 -13.24
CA PHE A 35 -2.23 -3.77 -14.19
C PHE A 35 -2.78 -2.62 -15.04
N PRO A 36 -2.88 -2.78 -16.37
CA PRO A 36 -3.40 -1.74 -17.27
C PRO A 36 -4.78 -1.22 -16.88
N GLU A 37 -5.62 -2.07 -16.31
CA GLU A 37 -7.01 -1.79 -15.91
C GLU A 37 -7.10 -0.79 -14.75
N TYR A 38 -6.03 -0.66 -13.94
CA TYR A 38 -6.02 0.20 -12.75
C TYR A 38 -5.02 1.35 -12.83
N ARG A 39 -4.49 1.64 -14.03
CA ARG A 39 -3.63 2.81 -14.25
C ARG A 39 -4.42 4.12 -14.15
N ALA A 40 -3.73 5.22 -13.91
CA ALA A 40 -4.32 6.54 -13.72
C ALA A 40 -5.32 6.93 -14.83
N GLU A 41 -5.06 6.56 -16.10
CA GLU A 41 -5.97 6.81 -17.21
C GLU A 41 -7.28 6.02 -17.10
N SER A 42 -7.20 4.76 -16.67
CA SER A 42 -8.37 3.89 -16.45
C SER A 42 -9.16 4.34 -15.23
N LEU A 43 -8.49 4.84 -14.20
CA LEU A 43 -9.10 5.36 -12.97
C LEU A 43 -9.71 6.75 -13.12
N LYS A 44 -9.49 7.46 -14.23
CA LYS A 44 -10.01 8.81 -14.47
C LYS A 44 -11.52 8.91 -14.31
N ASN A 45 -12.24 7.88 -14.76
CA ASN A 45 -13.69 7.78 -14.67
C ASN A 45 -14.05 6.54 -13.83
N PRO A 46 -14.05 6.66 -12.49
CA PRO A 46 -14.19 5.51 -11.59
C PRO A 46 -15.65 5.04 -11.38
N GLU A 47 -16.62 5.52 -12.18
CA GLU A 47 -18.04 5.23 -11.98
C GLU A 47 -18.36 3.72 -12.02
N THR A 48 -17.67 2.96 -12.87
CA THR A 48 -17.83 1.50 -12.93
C THR A 48 -17.28 0.84 -11.67
N LEU A 49 -16.09 1.27 -11.21
CA LEU A 49 -15.50 0.82 -9.94
C LEU A 49 -16.40 1.14 -8.77
N ILE A 50 -16.94 2.37 -8.70
CA ILE A 50 -17.83 2.81 -7.64
C ILE A 50 -19.09 1.93 -7.59
N LYS A 51 -19.79 1.75 -8.72
CA LYS A 51 -20.99 0.91 -8.79
C LYS A 51 -20.73 -0.54 -8.38
N ALA A 52 -19.61 -1.11 -8.81
CA ALA A 52 -19.24 -2.48 -8.46
C ALA A 52 -18.97 -2.62 -6.96
N ALA A 53 -18.23 -1.68 -6.37
CA ALA A 53 -17.95 -1.64 -4.94
C ALA A 53 -19.20 -1.43 -4.09
N GLU A 54 -20.10 -0.51 -4.49
CA GLU A 54 -21.37 -0.26 -3.81
C GLU A 54 -22.24 -1.53 -3.73
N LYS A 55 -22.33 -2.25 -4.86
CA LYS A 55 -23.07 -3.52 -4.92
C LYS A 55 -22.46 -4.58 -3.98
N ALA A 56 -21.15 -4.60 -3.85
CA ALA A 56 -20.42 -5.57 -3.02
C ALA A 56 -20.28 -5.13 -1.55
N GLY A 57 -20.50 -3.85 -1.25
CA GLY A 57 -20.28 -3.28 0.08
C GLY A 57 -18.81 -3.27 0.48
N ILE A 58 -17.91 -2.87 -0.43
CA ILE A 58 -16.47 -2.76 -0.23
C ILE A 58 -15.98 -1.37 -0.64
N PHE A 59 -14.73 -1.07 -0.32
CA PHE A 59 -14.03 0.11 -0.82
C PHE A 59 -12.69 -0.28 -1.45
N TYR A 60 -11.92 0.70 -1.93
CA TYR A 60 -10.62 0.47 -2.55
C TYR A 60 -9.53 1.26 -1.84
N THR A 61 -8.31 0.69 -1.81
CA THR A 61 -7.03 1.38 -1.68
C THR A 61 -6.30 1.27 -3.02
N ILE A 62 -5.18 1.95 -3.18
CA ILE A 62 -4.43 1.94 -4.45
C ILE A 62 -2.96 1.65 -4.14
N HIS A 63 -2.38 0.70 -4.85
CA HIS A 63 -0.95 0.47 -4.91
C HIS A 63 -0.39 1.12 -6.19
N LEU A 64 0.54 2.07 -6.04
CA LEU A 64 1.17 2.74 -7.18
C LEU A 64 2.02 1.74 -7.99
N ASP A 65 2.39 2.15 -9.20
CA ASP A 65 3.29 1.39 -10.07
C ASP A 65 4.64 1.13 -9.37
N GLU A 66 5.15 -0.10 -9.45
CA GLU A 66 6.44 -0.48 -8.82
C GLU A 66 7.63 0.32 -9.36
N ASN A 67 7.54 0.82 -10.58
CA ASN A 67 8.59 1.65 -11.18
C ASN A 67 8.44 3.13 -10.81
N PHE A 68 7.46 3.51 -9.99
CA PHE A 68 7.24 4.90 -9.58
C PHE A 68 8.51 5.51 -9.01
N ASN A 69 9.07 6.52 -9.71
CA ASN A 69 10.35 7.13 -9.39
C ASN A 69 10.36 8.63 -9.66
N ILE A 70 10.00 9.41 -8.66
CA ILE A 70 9.98 10.89 -8.77
C ILE A 70 11.37 11.52 -8.73
N ALA A 71 12.38 10.78 -8.33
CA ALA A 71 13.79 11.21 -8.28
C ALA A 71 14.60 10.76 -9.51
N ASP A 72 13.91 10.28 -10.56
CA ASP A 72 14.60 9.91 -11.80
C ASP A 72 15.48 11.05 -12.33
N PHE A 73 16.71 10.72 -12.72
CA PHE A 73 17.64 11.70 -13.27
C PHE A 73 17.21 12.29 -14.61
N ASN A 74 16.29 11.61 -15.32
CA ASN A 74 15.64 12.18 -16.49
C ASN A 74 14.40 13.00 -16.04
N PRO A 75 14.44 14.34 -16.16
CA PRO A 75 13.35 15.17 -15.67
C PRO A 75 12.01 14.90 -16.37
N LEU A 76 12.02 14.46 -17.63
CA LEU A 76 10.77 14.11 -18.32
C LEU A 76 10.12 12.86 -17.71
N VAL A 77 10.91 11.89 -17.26
CA VAL A 77 10.42 10.69 -16.58
C VAL A 77 9.87 11.04 -15.20
N SER A 78 10.63 11.82 -14.42
CA SER A 78 10.20 12.32 -13.11
C SER A 78 8.87 13.11 -13.20
N GLU A 79 8.76 14.03 -14.16
CA GLU A 79 7.54 14.81 -14.41
C GLU A 79 6.36 13.91 -14.81
N ALA A 80 6.59 12.88 -15.63
CA ALA A 80 5.55 11.93 -16.02
C ALA A 80 5.03 11.14 -14.80
N TYR A 81 5.89 10.73 -13.88
CA TYR A 81 5.48 10.08 -12.63
C TYR A 81 4.70 11.04 -11.72
N LEU A 82 5.14 12.27 -11.59
CA LEU A 82 4.40 13.29 -10.82
C LEU A 82 3.01 13.55 -11.40
N GLU A 83 2.88 13.65 -12.72
CA GLU A 83 1.58 13.84 -13.36
C GLU A 83 0.69 12.58 -13.21
N THR A 84 1.26 11.40 -13.29
CA THR A 84 0.55 10.13 -13.04
C THR A 84 0.01 10.11 -11.61
N LEU A 85 0.82 10.46 -10.61
CA LEU A 85 0.39 10.55 -9.22
C LEU A 85 -0.72 11.58 -9.02
N ARG A 86 -0.59 12.78 -9.63
CA ARG A 86 -1.63 13.80 -9.53
C ARG A 86 -2.98 13.28 -10.02
N ARG A 87 -2.99 12.57 -11.14
CA ARG A 87 -4.23 11.94 -11.69
C ARG A 87 -4.74 10.85 -10.76
N THR A 88 -3.86 10.06 -10.18
CA THR A 88 -4.23 9.00 -9.22
C THR A 88 -4.84 9.60 -7.95
N ILE A 89 -4.28 10.68 -7.40
CA ILE A 89 -4.86 11.40 -6.24
C ILE A 89 -6.26 11.94 -6.58
N LEU A 90 -6.45 12.50 -7.78
CA LEU A 90 -7.77 12.97 -8.20
C LEU A 90 -8.80 11.83 -8.32
N ALA A 91 -8.38 10.66 -8.81
CA ALA A 91 -9.23 9.47 -8.83
C ALA A 91 -9.52 8.97 -7.41
N ALA A 92 -8.51 8.88 -6.54
CA ALA A 92 -8.65 8.45 -5.15
C ALA A 92 -9.64 9.34 -4.38
N LYS A 93 -9.63 10.66 -4.61
CA LYS A 93 -10.61 11.58 -4.03
C LYS A 93 -12.06 11.22 -4.37
N LYS A 94 -12.31 10.73 -5.58
CA LYS A 94 -13.65 10.25 -5.98
C LYS A 94 -14.02 8.92 -5.29
N LEU A 95 -13.03 8.11 -4.91
CA LEU A 95 -13.24 6.84 -4.21
C LEU A 95 -13.44 6.99 -2.70
N LEU A 96 -13.19 8.19 -2.13
CA LEU A 96 -13.39 8.45 -0.70
C LEU A 96 -14.80 8.13 -0.22
N CYS A 97 -15.82 8.40 -1.04
CA CYS A 97 -17.21 8.09 -0.70
C CYS A 97 -17.44 6.61 -0.39
N LEU A 98 -16.72 5.70 -1.06
CA LEU A 98 -16.79 4.27 -0.77
C LEU A 98 -16.15 3.93 0.57
N ARG A 99 -14.97 4.53 0.87
CA ARG A 99 -14.31 4.37 2.16
C ARG A 99 -15.21 4.91 3.28
N ASP A 100 -15.82 6.06 3.09
CA ASP A 100 -16.70 6.69 4.07
C ASP A 100 -17.96 5.86 4.35
N ARG A 101 -18.42 5.12 3.34
CA ARG A 101 -19.62 4.28 3.45
C ARG A 101 -19.33 2.86 3.96
N PHE A 102 -18.23 2.25 3.55
CA PHE A 102 -17.96 0.83 3.79
C PHE A 102 -16.69 0.58 4.61
N GLY A 103 -15.86 1.60 4.81
CA GLY A 103 -14.63 1.55 5.55
C GLY A 103 -14.72 2.15 6.95
N ASP A 104 -13.59 2.16 7.64
CA ASP A 104 -13.40 2.87 8.89
C ASP A 104 -12.95 4.30 8.58
N VAL A 105 -13.81 5.27 8.87
CA VAL A 105 -13.54 6.70 8.64
C VAL A 105 -12.47 7.29 9.55
N SER A 106 -12.06 6.58 10.59
CA SER A 106 -10.91 6.98 11.42
C SER A 106 -9.56 6.74 10.74
N GLN A 107 -9.58 6.04 9.59
CA GLN A 107 -8.40 5.73 8.79
C GLN A 107 -8.48 6.42 7.43
N PRO A 108 -7.42 7.14 6.98
CA PRO A 108 -7.39 7.76 5.66
C PRO A 108 -7.46 6.70 4.56
N LEU A 109 -7.91 7.05 3.36
CA LEU A 109 -7.72 6.19 2.20
C LEU A 109 -6.24 6.23 1.81
N THR A 110 -5.62 5.06 1.59
CA THR A 110 -4.19 4.93 1.35
C THR A 110 -3.86 4.74 -0.13
N LEU A 111 -2.79 5.42 -0.55
CA LEU A 111 -2.07 5.17 -1.80
C LEU A 111 -0.71 4.62 -1.42
N ASN A 112 -0.50 3.32 -1.59
CA ASN A 112 0.75 2.65 -1.24
C ASN A 112 1.82 2.89 -2.31
N MET A 113 3.06 3.12 -1.90
CA MET A 113 4.18 3.34 -2.80
C MET A 113 5.46 2.70 -2.30
N HIS A 114 6.26 2.20 -3.22
CA HIS A 114 7.65 1.82 -2.93
C HIS A 114 8.57 3.03 -3.03
N MET A 115 9.64 3.05 -2.21
CA MET A 115 10.79 3.90 -2.50
C MET A 115 11.61 3.23 -3.60
N ASN A 116 11.85 3.95 -4.68
CA ASN A 116 12.72 3.46 -5.74
C ASN A 116 14.18 3.74 -5.37
N HIS A 117 14.98 2.68 -5.20
CA HIS A 117 16.39 2.80 -4.82
C HIS A 117 17.27 3.42 -5.91
N GLY A 118 16.73 3.61 -7.11
CA GLY A 118 17.45 4.11 -8.29
C GLY A 118 18.41 3.07 -8.87
N VAL A 119 19.27 3.54 -9.76
CA VAL A 119 20.27 2.69 -10.39
C VAL A 119 21.53 2.62 -9.56
N HIS A 120 22.27 1.51 -9.65
CA HIS A 120 23.58 1.39 -9.06
C HIS A 120 24.63 1.05 -10.14
N ILE A 121 25.85 1.49 -9.89
CA ILE A 121 27.03 1.12 -10.70
C ILE A 121 27.85 0.13 -9.90
N THR A 122 28.10 -1.03 -10.50
CA THR A 122 28.96 -2.05 -9.89
C THR A 122 30.41 -1.76 -10.22
N LEU A 123 31.20 -1.48 -9.20
CA LEU A 123 32.66 -1.34 -9.25
C LEU A 123 33.29 -2.58 -8.66
N PRO A 124 34.62 -2.82 -8.91
CA PRO A 124 35.33 -3.89 -8.22
C PRO A 124 35.22 -3.75 -6.69
N GLY A 125 34.54 -4.73 -6.06
CA GLY A 125 34.39 -4.81 -4.61
C GLY A 125 33.27 -3.96 -3.99
N LYS A 126 32.52 -3.16 -4.75
CA LYS A 126 31.37 -2.39 -4.21
C LYS A 126 30.30 -2.04 -5.25
N LYS A 127 29.10 -1.81 -4.75
CA LYS A 127 28.03 -1.12 -5.48
C LYS A 127 27.97 0.34 -5.04
N VAL A 128 27.73 1.24 -5.99
CA VAL A 128 27.52 2.67 -5.73
C VAL A 128 26.12 3.03 -6.18
N TRP A 129 25.24 3.33 -5.26
CA TRP A 129 23.90 3.80 -5.54
C TRP A 129 23.95 5.25 -6.00
N MET A 130 23.30 5.57 -7.11
CA MET A 130 23.40 6.90 -7.69
C MET A 130 22.65 7.94 -6.88
N PHE A 131 21.55 7.58 -6.21
CA PHE A 131 20.84 8.48 -5.32
C PHE A 131 21.61 8.77 -4.02
N GLU A 132 22.38 7.79 -3.51
CA GLU A 132 23.29 8.03 -2.39
C GLU A 132 24.42 8.99 -2.80
N ARG A 133 25.01 8.80 -4.00
CA ARG A 133 26.06 9.68 -4.52
C ARG A 133 25.59 11.11 -4.74
N ASP A 134 24.41 11.28 -5.34
CA ASP A 134 23.84 12.58 -5.70
C ASP A 134 22.70 12.94 -4.72
N HIS A 135 22.94 12.73 -3.42
CA HIS A 135 21.96 12.82 -2.35
C HIS A 135 21.23 14.17 -2.28
N ASP A 136 21.93 15.29 -2.54
CA ASP A 136 21.33 16.63 -2.55
C ASP A 136 20.25 16.77 -3.64
N ALA A 137 20.49 16.18 -4.82
CA ALA A 137 19.51 16.19 -5.90
C ALA A 137 18.32 15.31 -5.56
N TYR A 138 18.57 14.15 -4.95
CA TYR A 138 17.55 13.23 -4.46
C TYR A 138 16.64 13.91 -3.43
N GLN A 139 17.21 14.54 -2.41
CA GLN A 139 16.43 15.26 -1.39
C GLN A 139 15.63 16.42 -1.96
N LYS A 140 16.21 17.20 -2.92
CA LYS A 140 15.45 18.27 -3.59
C LYS A 140 14.24 17.75 -4.36
N ALA A 141 14.39 16.60 -5.04
CA ALA A 141 13.25 15.97 -5.73
C ALA A 141 12.13 15.60 -4.74
N PHE A 142 12.47 15.02 -3.60
CA PHE A 142 11.49 14.65 -2.56
C PHE A 142 10.90 15.88 -1.84
N ALA A 143 11.62 16.98 -1.72
CA ALA A 143 11.05 18.22 -1.20
C ALA A 143 9.97 18.79 -2.15
N VAL A 144 10.22 18.78 -3.46
CA VAL A 144 9.21 19.15 -4.47
C VAL A 144 8.04 18.17 -4.47
N PHE A 145 8.31 16.88 -4.36
CA PHE A 145 7.30 15.84 -4.26
C PHE A 145 6.37 16.05 -3.07
N ARG A 146 6.93 16.25 -1.86
CA ARG A 146 6.15 16.51 -0.65
C ARG A 146 5.21 17.71 -0.84
N GLN A 147 5.74 18.85 -1.31
CA GLN A 147 4.92 20.04 -1.54
C GLN A 147 3.77 19.79 -2.52
N LYS A 148 4.06 19.10 -3.64
CA LYS A 148 3.02 18.75 -4.62
C LYS A 148 1.94 17.83 -4.03
N CYS A 149 2.33 16.85 -3.21
CA CYS A 149 1.38 15.96 -2.54
C CYS A 149 0.48 16.74 -1.57
N GLU A 150 1.05 17.65 -0.76
CA GLU A 150 0.29 18.50 0.15
C GLU A 150 -0.72 19.37 -0.63
N ASP A 151 -0.30 19.98 -1.73
CA ASP A 151 -1.17 20.79 -2.60
C ASP A 151 -2.28 19.96 -3.24
N TRP A 152 -1.94 18.79 -3.78
CA TRP A 152 -2.92 17.95 -4.50
C TRP A 152 -3.88 17.24 -3.57
N ILE A 153 -3.44 16.78 -2.41
CA ILE A 153 -4.32 16.18 -1.38
C ILE A 153 -5.22 17.26 -0.79
N GLY A 154 -4.67 18.45 -0.46
CA GLY A 154 -5.46 19.65 -0.14
C GLY A 154 -6.50 19.41 0.96
N GLY A 155 -6.13 18.69 2.03
CA GLY A 155 -7.03 18.41 3.17
C GLY A 155 -8.03 17.26 2.95
N ALA A 156 -8.00 16.57 1.81
CA ALA A 156 -8.73 15.31 1.65
C ALA A 156 -8.14 14.24 2.58
N ASP A 157 -8.99 13.34 3.08
CA ASP A 157 -8.56 12.28 4.00
C ASP A 157 -7.88 11.11 3.25
N LEU A 158 -6.74 11.45 2.63
CA LEU A 158 -5.87 10.58 1.84
C LEU A 158 -4.47 10.61 2.41
N LYS A 159 -3.76 9.49 2.34
CA LYS A 159 -2.32 9.40 2.62
C LYS A 159 -1.58 8.61 1.55
N LEU A 160 -0.39 9.11 1.20
CA LEU A 160 0.63 8.27 0.59
C LEU A 160 1.33 7.50 1.71
N VAL A 161 1.42 6.18 1.57
CA VAL A 161 2.06 5.32 2.56
C VAL A 161 3.26 4.63 1.91
N ILE A 162 4.40 4.72 2.59
CA ILE A 162 5.69 4.27 2.09
C ILE A 162 5.93 2.86 2.59
N GLU A 163 6.13 1.95 1.66
CA GLU A 163 6.34 0.53 1.92
C GLU A 163 7.82 0.17 1.90
N ASN A 164 8.22 -0.70 2.83
CA ASN A 164 9.49 -1.38 2.79
C ASN A 164 9.45 -2.54 1.78
N THR A 165 10.49 -2.63 0.95
CA THR A 165 10.68 -3.74 0.01
C THR A 165 11.80 -4.68 0.49
N ASP A 166 13.05 -4.43 0.09
CA ASP A 166 14.25 -5.14 0.55
C ASP A 166 15.01 -4.38 1.68
N GLY A 167 14.28 -3.51 2.38
CA GLY A 167 14.74 -2.61 3.43
C GLY A 167 14.84 -1.16 2.98
N PHE A 168 15.11 -0.27 3.93
CA PHE A 168 15.34 1.15 3.68
C PHE A 168 16.85 1.48 3.81
N PRO A 169 17.56 1.75 2.70
CA PRO A 169 18.93 2.25 2.76
C PRO A 169 19.03 3.56 3.56
N GLU A 170 20.19 3.83 4.15
CA GLU A 170 20.37 4.98 5.04
C GLU A 170 20.03 6.33 4.38
N TYR A 171 20.34 6.49 3.09
CA TYR A 171 20.02 7.72 2.36
C TYR A 171 18.51 7.92 2.15
N GLU A 172 17.72 6.81 2.13
CA GLU A 172 16.27 6.88 2.05
C GLU A 172 15.63 7.19 3.40
N ARG A 173 16.16 6.64 4.50
CA ARG A 173 15.58 6.83 5.85
C ARG A 173 15.38 8.30 6.19
N LYS A 174 16.39 9.13 5.99
CA LYS A 174 16.30 10.59 6.21
C LYS A 174 15.24 11.25 5.33
N THR A 175 15.07 10.77 4.12
CA THR A 175 14.05 11.26 3.21
C THR A 175 12.66 10.82 3.65
N ILE A 176 12.53 9.58 4.11
CA ILE A 176 11.27 9.08 4.69
C ILE A 176 10.90 9.87 5.93
N GLU A 177 11.84 10.09 6.86
CA GLU A 177 11.62 10.93 8.05
C GLU A 177 11.13 12.32 7.68
N TYR A 178 11.76 12.96 6.70
CA TYR A 178 11.32 14.26 6.18
C TYR A 178 9.90 14.21 5.61
N LEU A 179 9.52 13.14 4.89
CA LEU A 179 8.16 12.99 4.38
C LEU A 179 7.15 12.79 5.51
N LEU A 180 7.49 12.00 6.53
CA LEU A 180 6.62 11.70 7.68
C LEU A 180 6.32 12.92 8.57
N GLU A 181 7.06 14.00 8.48
CA GLU A 181 6.71 15.28 9.13
C GLU A 181 5.39 15.86 8.56
N SER A 182 5.01 15.48 7.34
CA SER A 182 3.77 15.92 6.72
C SER A 182 2.63 14.94 6.99
N PRO A 183 1.43 15.43 7.36
CA PRO A 183 0.28 14.57 7.61
C PRO A 183 -0.20 13.81 6.35
N CYS A 184 0.29 14.19 5.17
CA CYS A 184 -0.04 13.51 3.91
C CYS A 184 0.67 12.17 3.73
N PHE A 185 1.65 11.85 4.59
CA PHE A 185 2.45 10.63 4.49
C PHE A 185 2.27 9.71 5.70
N GLY A 186 2.52 8.44 5.48
CA GLY A 186 2.53 7.39 6.49
C GLY A 186 3.41 6.23 6.07
N LEU A 187 3.38 5.16 6.84
CA LEU A 187 4.12 3.94 6.56
C LEU A 187 3.19 2.77 6.29
N THR A 188 3.58 1.96 5.34
CA THR A 188 3.14 0.57 5.17
C THR A 188 4.24 -0.34 5.70
N TRP A 189 3.89 -1.30 6.52
CA TRP A 189 4.79 -2.37 6.85
C TRP A 189 4.44 -3.63 6.08
N ASP A 190 5.29 -3.99 5.12
CA ASP A 190 5.28 -5.32 4.54
C ASP A 190 6.12 -6.25 5.41
N ILE A 191 5.44 -7.13 6.14
CA ILE A 191 6.08 -8.01 7.13
C ILE A 191 6.83 -9.16 6.47
N GLY A 192 6.39 -9.61 5.30
CA GLY A 192 7.05 -10.69 4.57
C GLY A 192 8.30 -10.21 3.84
N HIS A 193 8.29 -9.01 3.29
CA HIS A 193 9.47 -8.37 2.72
C HIS A 193 10.52 -8.12 3.80
N SER A 194 10.14 -7.60 4.98
CA SER A 194 11.07 -7.49 6.12
C SER A 194 11.72 -8.82 6.45
N LYS A 195 10.93 -9.91 6.52
CA LYS A 195 11.46 -11.24 6.84
C LYS A 195 12.46 -11.72 5.79
N ALA A 196 12.11 -11.63 4.51
CA ALA A 196 12.98 -12.05 3.41
C ALA A 196 14.26 -11.20 3.31
N ALA A 197 14.22 -9.93 3.78
CA ALA A 197 15.37 -9.02 3.83
C ALA A 197 16.22 -9.14 5.12
N GLY A 198 15.91 -10.10 6.00
CA GLY A 198 16.62 -10.29 7.28
C GLY A 198 16.27 -9.25 8.33
N GLU A 199 15.05 -8.72 8.29
CA GLU A 199 14.44 -7.79 9.27
C GLU A 199 15.26 -6.50 9.55
N LYS A 200 16.10 -6.07 8.60
CA LYS A 200 17.01 -4.92 8.75
C LYS A 200 16.30 -3.58 8.90
N ASP A 201 15.08 -3.49 8.41
CA ASP A 201 14.21 -2.31 8.43
C ASP A 201 13.33 -2.24 9.69
N VAL A 202 13.16 -3.36 10.39
CA VAL A 202 12.26 -3.46 11.56
C VAL A 202 12.59 -2.41 12.63
N PRO A 203 13.84 -2.15 13.02
CA PRO A 203 14.13 -1.10 14.00
C PRO A 203 13.64 0.28 13.57
N PHE A 204 13.86 0.66 12.31
CA PHE A 204 13.38 1.93 11.76
C PHE A 204 11.86 2.01 11.73
N ILE A 205 11.18 0.95 11.30
CA ILE A 205 9.71 0.89 11.26
C ILE A 205 9.11 1.01 12.67
N LEU A 206 9.70 0.33 13.66
CA LEU A 206 9.22 0.40 15.04
C LEU A 206 9.50 1.76 15.70
N GLU A 207 10.59 2.44 15.34
CA GLU A 207 10.85 3.82 15.76
C GLU A 207 9.78 4.78 15.26
N HIS A 208 9.31 4.56 14.03
CA HIS A 208 8.27 5.37 13.39
C HIS A 208 6.86 4.72 13.41
N GLN A 209 6.61 3.80 14.35
CA GLN A 209 5.35 3.05 14.43
C GLN A 209 4.10 3.94 14.51
N ASP A 210 4.23 5.18 14.97
CA ASP A 210 3.10 6.12 15.04
C ASP A 210 2.61 6.56 13.65
N SER A 211 3.44 6.42 12.63
CA SER A 211 3.09 6.66 11.23
C SER A 211 2.53 5.44 10.49
N LEU A 212 2.54 4.26 11.16
CA LEU A 212 1.98 3.03 10.57
C LEU A 212 0.46 3.12 10.50
N CYS A 213 -0.09 3.04 9.31
CA CYS A 213 -1.53 3.01 9.06
C CYS A 213 -1.94 1.94 8.03
N HIS A 214 -0.98 1.27 7.42
CA HIS A 214 -1.18 0.23 6.43
C HIS A 214 -0.20 -0.93 6.64
N PHE A 215 -0.62 -2.15 6.30
CA PHE A 215 0.22 -3.33 6.38
C PHE A 215 -0.02 -4.20 5.15
N HIS A 216 1.06 -4.72 4.59
CA HIS A 216 1.02 -5.87 3.70
C HIS A 216 1.37 -7.12 4.51
N ILE A 217 0.47 -8.07 4.50
CA ILE A 217 0.55 -9.27 5.35
C ILE A 217 0.61 -10.51 4.48
N HIS A 218 1.76 -11.13 4.48
CA HIS A 218 2.04 -12.45 3.95
C HIS A 218 3.16 -13.06 4.79
N ASP A 219 3.33 -14.36 4.71
CA ASP A 219 4.40 -15.01 5.42
C ASP A 219 5.69 -15.03 4.58
N GLY A 220 6.80 -15.30 5.23
CA GLY A 220 8.12 -15.31 4.60
C GLY A 220 9.15 -16.10 5.37
N THR A 221 10.28 -16.39 4.70
CA THR A 221 11.46 -17.04 5.29
C THR A 221 12.70 -16.22 4.97
N GLU A 222 13.72 -16.31 5.85
CA GLU A 222 14.99 -15.61 5.67
C GLU A 222 16.01 -16.45 4.91
N ASP A 223 16.11 -17.76 5.18
CA ASP A 223 17.07 -18.66 4.55
C ASP A 223 16.42 -19.97 4.08
N PRO A 224 16.24 -20.20 2.77
CA PRO A 224 16.41 -19.23 1.70
C PRO A 224 15.34 -18.12 1.76
N PRO A 225 15.64 -16.91 1.32
CA PRO A 225 14.69 -15.81 1.37
C PRO A 225 13.49 -16.08 0.45
N ARG A 226 12.29 -16.04 1.03
CA ARG A 226 11.01 -16.17 0.32
C ARG A 226 9.99 -15.22 0.94
N ASN A 227 9.16 -14.66 0.11
CA ASN A 227 8.05 -13.79 0.49
C ASN A 227 6.74 -14.22 -0.18
N HIS A 228 5.66 -13.52 0.08
CA HIS A 228 4.31 -13.79 -0.43
C HIS A 228 3.79 -15.20 -0.17
N LEU A 229 4.29 -15.87 0.88
CA LEU A 229 3.78 -17.17 1.33
C LEU A 229 2.40 -16.99 1.98
N ALA A 230 1.57 -18.03 1.94
CA ALA A 230 0.35 -18.02 2.73
C ALA A 230 0.70 -17.97 4.22
N LEU A 231 -0.17 -17.34 5.02
CA LEU A 231 0.04 -17.24 6.47
C LEU A 231 0.14 -18.63 7.11
N GLY A 232 1.17 -18.83 7.91
CA GLY A 232 1.52 -20.11 8.55
C GLY A 232 2.45 -21.00 7.74
N ASP A 233 2.86 -20.60 6.52
CA ASP A 233 3.82 -21.33 5.69
C ASP A 233 5.27 -20.82 5.84
N GLY A 234 5.50 -19.78 6.62
CA GLY A 234 6.80 -19.15 6.84
C GLY A 234 7.22 -19.14 8.31
N GLU A 235 8.00 -18.15 8.70
CA GLU A 235 8.69 -18.06 9.99
C GLU A 235 8.34 -16.80 10.79
N ILE A 236 7.38 -15.97 10.33
CA ILE A 236 7.05 -14.70 10.95
C ILE A 236 6.22 -14.92 12.22
N ASP A 237 6.51 -14.22 13.32
CA ASP A 237 5.57 -14.10 14.43
C ASP A 237 4.38 -13.22 14.01
N LEU A 238 3.47 -13.83 13.26
CA LEU A 238 2.27 -13.17 12.75
C LEU A 238 1.42 -12.57 13.86
N LYS A 239 1.40 -13.19 15.05
CA LYS A 239 0.59 -12.71 16.16
C LYS A 239 1.11 -11.38 16.71
N GLU A 240 2.42 -11.23 16.81
CA GLU A 240 3.04 -9.97 17.24
C GLU A 240 2.75 -8.85 16.24
N ARG A 241 2.96 -9.11 14.93
CA ARG A 241 2.75 -8.14 13.86
C ARG A 241 1.29 -7.69 13.75
N LEU A 242 0.36 -8.65 13.80
CA LEU A 242 -1.08 -8.36 13.76
C LEU A 242 -1.56 -7.59 15.00
N ARG A 243 -1.01 -7.85 16.19
CA ARG A 243 -1.31 -7.05 17.38
C ARG A 243 -0.84 -5.60 17.25
N LEU A 244 0.29 -5.36 16.59
CA LEU A 244 0.72 -3.98 16.32
C LEU A 244 -0.24 -3.32 15.33
N ALA A 245 -0.60 -4.00 14.23
CA ALA A 245 -1.59 -3.50 13.28
C ALA A 245 -2.93 -3.16 13.97
N GLU A 246 -3.38 -4.00 14.92
CA GLU A 246 -4.60 -3.77 15.70
C GLU A 246 -4.47 -2.54 16.59
N ARG A 247 -3.37 -2.39 17.35
CA ARG A 247 -3.13 -1.20 18.18
C ARG A 247 -3.10 0.10 17.38
N ARG A 248 -2.60 0.02 16.13
CA ARG A 248 -2.55 1.16 15.20
C ARG A 248 -3.87 1.36 14.44
N ASN A 249 -4.83 0.47 14.62
CA ASN A 249 -6.07 0.40 13.82
C ASN A 249 -5.79 0.39 12.31
N ALA A 250 -4.67 -0.21 11.89
CA ALA A 250 -4.20 -0.18 10.52
C ALA A 250 -5.06 -1.06 9.59
N ARG A 251 -5.05 -0.74 8.29
CA ARG A 251 -5.55 -1.63 7.26
C ARG A 251 -4.52 -2.68 6.91
N CYS A 252 -4.97 -3.91 6.66
CA CYS A 252 -4.11 -5.03 6.36
C CYS A 252 -4.51 -5.66 5.02
N VAL A 253 -3.63 -5.62 4.04
CA VAL A 253 -3.78 -6.35 2.76
C VAL A 253 -3.17 -7.73 2.92
N LEU A 254 -3.92 -8.78 2.66
CA LEU A 254 -3.40 -10.16 2.57
C LEU A 254 -2.69 -10.31 1.22
N GLU A 255 -1.42 -9.93 1.17
CA GLU A 255 -0.68 -9.81 -0.08
C GLU A 255 -0.05 -11.12 -0.54
N THR A 256 -0.89 -12.13 -0.77
CA THR A 256 -0.48 -13.35 -1.47
C THR A 256 -0.75 -13.23 -2.96
N LYS A 257 0.01 -13.94 -3.79
CA LYS A 257 -0.04 -13.78 -5.25
C LYS A 257 -1.05 -14.71 -5.95
N THR A 258 -1.71 -15.62 -5.19
CA THR A 258 -2.69 -16.56 -5.73
C THR A 258 -3.95 -16.62 -4.88
N SER A 259 -5.08 -16.92 -5.50
CA SER A 259 -6.37 -17.11 -4.82
C SER A 259 -6.29 -18.21 -3.76
N ALA A 260 -5.65 -19.34 -4.08
CA ALA A 260 -5.49 -20.45 -3.15
C ALA A 260 -4.68 -20.08 -1.89
N ALA A 261 -3.59 -19.31 -2.03
CA ALA A 261 -2.82 -18.81 -0.90
C ALA A 261 -3.61 -17.78 -0.08
N LEU A 262 -4.39 -16.93 -0.74
CA LEU A 262 -5.25 -15.95 -0.10
C LEU A 262 -6.36 -16.62 0.73
N GLU A 263 -7.02 -17.65 0.19
CA GLU A 263 -8.04 -18.42 0.89
C GLU A 263 -7.48 -19.09 2.16
N ARG A 264 -6.28 -19.69 2.07
CA ARG A 264 -5.59 -20.27 3.23
C ARG A 264 -5.22 -19.22 4.26
N SER A 265 -4.71 -18.07 3.82
CA SER A 265 -4.37 -16.96 4.71
C SER A 265 -5.59 -16.42 5.45
N ALA A 266 -6.71 -16.26 4.73
CA ALA A 266 -7.97 -15.83 5.33
C ALA A 266 -8.53 -16.86 6.33
N ALA A 267 -8.35 -18.16 6.07
CA ALA A 267 -8.71 -19.21 7.02
C ALA A 267 -7.82 -19.17 8.27
N TYR A 268 -6.52 -19.05 8.09
CA TYR A 268 -5.54 -18.95 9.18
C TYR A 268 -5.82 -17.78 10.12
N LEU A 269 -6.14 -16.60 9.60
CA LEU A 269 -6.54 -15.44 10.41
C LEU A 269 -7.77 -15.71 11.28
N ARG A 270 -8.77 -16.42 10.74
CA ARG A 270 -9.97 -16.81 11.51
C ARG A 270 -9.62 -17.76 12.66
N GLU A 271 -8.73 -18.72 12.42
CA GLU A 271 -8.24 -19.64 13.43
C GLU A 271 -7.46 -18.94 14.54
N MET A 272 -6.71 -17.88 14.20
CA MET A 272 -6.03 -17.01 15.15
C MET A 272 -6.98 -16.10 15.95
N GLY A 273 -8.29 -16.10 15.65
CA GLY A 273 -9.30 -15.30 16.33
C GLY A 273 -9.42 -13.86 15.81
N PHE A 274 -8.79 -13.53 14.69
CA PHE A 274 -9.03 -12.26 14.01
C PHE A 274 -10.33 -12.35 13.21
N SER A 275 -11.38 -11.72 13.72
CA SER A 275 -12.65 -11.61 12.99
C SER A 275 -12.66 -10.32 12.18
N TYR A 276 -12.94 -10.43 10.90
CA TYR A 276 -13.18 -9.30 10.00
C TYR A 276 -14.63 -9.29 9.52
N ALA A 277 -15.55 -9.46 10.48
CA ALA A 277 -16.96 -9.24 10.21
C ALA A 277 -17.11 -7.81 9.68
N LYS A 278 -17.69 -7.67 8.47
CA LYS A 278 -18.15 -6.37 7.98
C LYS A 278 -18.91 -5.74 9.14
N THR A 279 -18.45 -4.60 9.64
CA THR A 279 -19.26 -3.81 10.56
C THR A 279 -20.56 -3.55 9.81
N ALA A 280 -21.65 -4.12 10.30
CA ALA A 280 -23.01 -3.84 9.84
C ALA A 280 -23.35 -2.42 10.30
N ALA A 281 -22.63 -1.43 9.80
CA ALA A 281 -22.80 -0.03 10.12
C ALA A 281 -23.56 0.64 8.97
N ALA A 282 -24.76 1.06 9.31
CA ALA A 282 -25.51 2.12 8.66
C ALA A 282 -26.04 1.85 7.23
N PHE A 283 -26.90 0.85 7.07
CA PHE A 283 -27.88 0.81 5.97
C PHE A 283 -28.95 1.94 6.03
N LEU A 284 -28.79 2.96 6.85
CA LEU A 284 -29.81 3.97 7.15
C LEU A 284 -29.32 5.42 7.07
N GLN A 285 -28.54 5.79 6.05
CA GLN A 285 -28.49 7.20 5.67
C GLN A 285 -28.82 7.37 4.19
N PRO A 286 -29.64 8.39 3.83
CA PRO A 286 -30.03 8.62 2.45
C PRO A 286 -28.81 9.07 1.64
N LEU A 287 -28.73 8.54 0.43
CA LEU A 287 -27.74 8.76 -0.59
C LEU A 287 -27.34 10.24 -0.75
N SER A 288 -26.18 10.64 -0.28
CA SER A 288 -25.41 11.65 -0.98
C SER A 288 -24.76 10.91 -2.17
N VAL A 289 -25.14 11.32 -3.36
CA VAL A 289 -24.64 10.75 -4.62
C VAL A 289 -23.09 10.89 -4.62
N CYS A 290 -22.38 9.77 -4.81
CA CYS A 290 -20.97 9.77 -5.13
C CYS A 290 -20.68 10.53 -6.42
#